data_93223083eaeab736c63a9733bf586676
#
_entry.id   93223083eaeab736c63a9733bf586676
#
_cell.length_a   1.000
_cell.length_b   1.000
_cell.length_c   1.000
_cell.angle_alpha   90.00
_cell.angle_beta   90.00
_cell.angle_gamma   90.00
#
_symmetry.space_group_name_H-M   'P 1'
#
loop_
_entity.id
_entity.type
_entity.pdbx_description
1 polymer ?
#
loop_
_entity_poly.entity_id
_entity_poly.type
_entity_poly.pdbx_seq_one_letter_code
_entity_poly.pdbx_strand_id
1 'polypeptide(L)'
;MKEINIRCLVLSTFIVSCLFFENTLSKISFSKVAYINGSIHTFNQDLSIVDSLLVEDGLITKVGPRDLIIDEIDEDTQVIDLNGKMMMPSFHDAHSHPIWDGINQLKCVLTDLYDLQSIKDVLRDCLESELTKSTGWIVGSGLNIGLFPSGNPNKSILDDISKDIPIILWANDGHSGLANSKALELANITSDTKEPLYGVIERDLMTGEPSGTLRESSAINAVLDLAPKDTDVDYDKGLSIAQDMAHSFGITSVLEAAVGERHMAAYKRAAEREELELRVFTCLEYGKTSFAHDASTFEDVYQRLEQFNHERLNVNCVKIFIDGVLEGQTGALLEPYLDSGNIGELILEKDSLNKAVARFDSENRQVHTHAIGDRAVRAALDAYEYALKENGTLDNRHHISHLQMISKVDIPRFSELNVAATFQAAWAMPDEYITGINIPEIGIERVNRMYPIHSVFQSGGLIVGGSDWAVTTMNPFIAIETAMRREDPDGRLKGILNPDERMGLTEMLKAYTINAAYIMHQDHITGSLEVGKFADLIILDKNLYDITPNEISEVRVLETIIEGTTVFKIE
;
A
#
# COMPACT_ATOMS: atom_id res chain seq x y z
N MET A 1 -38.86 -40.38 45.21
CA MET A 1 -39.62 -39.54 44.30
C MET A 1 -39.27 -38.09 44.59
N LYS A 2 -38.36 -37.52 43.84
CA LYS A 2 -38.22 -36.09 43.54
C LYS A 2 -37.09 -36.00 42.49
N GLU A 3 -37.49 -35.69 41.30
CA GLU A 3 -36.62 -35.48 40.15
C GLU A 3 -35.79 -34.22 40.36
N ILE A 4 -34.48 -34.33 40.12
CA ILE A 4 -33.56 -33.21 40.06
C ILE A 4 -33.23 -33.03 38.59
N ASN A 5 -33.73 -31.93 37.99
CA ASN A 5 -33.41 -31.46 36.67
C ASN A 5 -31.98 -30.83 36.69
N ILE A 6 -31.06 -31.48 36.05
CA ILE A 6 -29.72 -30.91 35.75
C ILE A 6 -29.80 -30.31 34.35
N ARG A 7 -29.82 -28.97 34.26
CA ARG A 7 -29.57 -28.25 33.03
C ARG A 7 -28.09 -28.29 32.75
N CYS A 8 -27.68 -29.05 31.73
CA CYS A 8 -26.35 -28.94 31.15
C CYS A 8 -26.24 -27.61 30.41
N LEU A 9 -25.36 -26.74 30.91
CA LEU A 9 -24.83 -25.58 30.20
C LEU A 9 -23.72 -26.09 29.26
N VAL A 10 -23.97 -26.07 27.97
CA VAL A 10 -22.95 -26.38 26.97
C VAL A 10 -22.16 -25.09 26.74
N LEU A 11 -21.02 -24.97 27.36
CA LEU A 11 -19.98 -24.01 26.98
C LEU A 11 -19.28 -24.58 25.72
N SER A 12 -19.53 -24.00 24.58
CA SER A 12 -18.76 -24.27 23.36
C SER A 12 -17.48 -23.44 23.41
N THR A 13 -16.44 -24.04 23.93
CA THR A 13 -15.06 -23.58 23.75
C THR A 13 -14.66 -23.88 22.31
N PHE A 14 -14.66 -22.86 21.45
CA PHE A 14 -13.96 -22.93 20.18
C PHE A 14 -12.45 -22.82 20.47
N ILE A 15 -11.81 -23.98 20.57
CA ILE A 15 -10.35 -24.07 20.45
C ILE A 15 -10.07 -23.93 18.95
N VAL A 16 -9.64 -22.75 18.51
CA VAL A 16 -9.00 -22.58 17.21
C VAL A 16 -7.63 -23.25 17.31
N SER A 17 -7.61 -24.53 16.98
CA SER A 17 -6.38 -25.28 16.75
C SER A 17 -5.84 -24.81 15.40
N CYS A 18 -4.87 -23.90 15.38
CA CYS A 18 -4.03 -23.65 14.21
C CYS A 18 -3.24 -24.93 13.93
N LEU A 19 -3.83 -25.81 13.14
CA LEU A 19 -3.10 -26.83 12.42
C LEU A 19 -2.38 -26.11 11.26
N PHE A 20 -1.09 -25.85 11.45
CA PHE A 20 -0.18 -25.64 10.35
C PHE A 20 -0.22 -26.92 9.49
N PHE A 21 -1.08 -26.93 8.49
CA PHE A 21 -0.87 -27.83 7.37
C PHE A 21 0.28 -27.22 6.57
N GLU A 22 1.46 -27.83 6.67
CA GLU A 22 2.46 -27.71 5.62
C GLU A 22 1.84 -28.30 4.35
N ASN A 23 1.15 -27.45 3.59
CA ASN A 23 0.82 -27.74 2.20
C ASN A 23 2.11 -27.58 1.39
N THR A 24 2.97 -28.59 1.43
CA THR A 24 3.87 -28.84 0.32
C THR A 24 3.02 -29.29 -0.87
N LEU A 25 2.33 -28.35 -1.52
CA LEU A 25 1.95 -28.52 -2.91
C LEU A 25 3.27 -28.74 -3.65
N SER A 26 3.58 -29.96 -4.03
CA SER A 26 4.62 -30.21 -5.02
C SER A 26 4.26 -29.36 -6.23
N LYS A 27 5.08 -28.32 -6.53
CA LYS A 27 4.92 -27.47 -7.72
C LYS A 27 5.00 -28.41 -8.94
N ILE A 28 3.85 -28.91 -9.39
CA ILE A 28 3.77 -29.60 -10.68
C ILE A 28 3.73 -28.46 -11.70
N SER A 29 4.89 -28.06 -12.17
CA SER A 29 5.03 -27.16 -13.29
C SER A 29 4.79 -27.98 -14.56
N PHE A 30 3.66 -27.79 -15.23
CA PHE A 30 3.51 -28.25 -16.60
C PHE A 30 4.31 -27.32 -17.49
N SER A 31 5.16 -27.84 -18.34
CA SER A 31 5.90 -27.05 -19.31
C SER A 31 4.96 -26.35 -20.32
N LYS A 32 3.72 -26.91 -20.51
CA LYS A 32 2.76 -26.41 -21.47
C LYS A 32 1.33 -26.42 -20.93
N VAL A 33 0.66 -25.27 -20.94
CA VAL A 33 -0.71 -25.07 -20.45
C VAL A 33 -1.53 -24.31 -21.49
N ALA A 34 -2.68 -24.88 -21.91
CA ALA A 34 -3.63 -24.23 -22.81
C ALA A 34 -4.88 -23.80 -22.02
N TYR A 35 -5.16 -22.53 -21.97
CA TYR A 35 -6.41 -21.97 -21.45
C TYR A 35 -7.36 -21.76 -22.62
N ILE A 36 -8.59 -22.30 -22.51
CA ILE A 36 -9.59 -22.26 -23.58
C ILE A 36 -10.96 -21.82 -23.07
N ASN A 37 -11.82 -21.38 -24.00
CA ASN A 37 -13.21 -21.01 -23.72
C ASN A 37 -13.34 -19.93 -22.65
N GLY A 38 -12.43 -18.95 -22.62
CA GLY A 38 -12.44 -17.84 -21.65
C GLY A 38 -12.96 -16.53 -22.22
N SER A 39 -13.16 -15.56 -21.33
CA SER A 39 -13.20 -14.13 -21.67
C SER A 39 -11.85 -13.54 -21.28
N ILE A 40 -10.86 -13.66 -22.19
CA ILE A 40 -9.47 -13.29 -21.92
C ILE A 40 -9.23 -11.84 -22.36
N HIS A 41 -9.10 -10.93 -21.39
CA HIS A 41 -8.83 -9.52 -21.61
C HIS A 41 -7.32 -9.30 -21.59
N THR A 42 -6.73 -8.96 -22.73
CA THR A 42 -5.27 -8.98 -22.89
C THR A 42 -4.57 -7.75 -22.35
N PHE A 43 -5.26 -6.62 -22.25
CA PHE A 43 -4.68 -5.29 -21.91
C PHE A 43 -3.47 -4.90 -22.78
N ASN A 44 -3.37 -5.47 -23.97
CA ASN A 44 -2.47 -4.99 -25.02
C ASN A 44 -2.93 -3.62 -25.55
N GLN A 45 -2.18 -3.05 -26.47
CA GLN A 45 -2.49 -1.72 -27.02
C GLN A 45 -3.91 -1.64 -27.62
N ASP A 46 -4.40 -2.72 -28.24
CA ASP A 46 -5.71 -2.81 -28.88
C ASP A 46 -6.84 -3.20 -27.92
N LEU A 47 -6.54 -3.48 -26.64
CA LEU A 47 -7.48 -3.99 -25.65
C LEU A 47 -8.26 -5.22 -26.13
N SER A 48 -7.56 -6.14 -26.77
CA SER A 48 -8.17 -7.31 -27.41
C SER A 48 -8.79 -8.25 -26.37
N ILE A 49 -9.97 -8.79 -26.72
CA ILE A 49 -10.61 -9.88 -25.96
C ILE A 49 -10.55 -11.14 -26.83
N VAL A 50 -9.99 -12.20 -26.28
CA VAL A 50 -9.84 -13.48 -26.96
C VAL A 50 -10.41 -14.62 -26.12
N ASP A 51 -10.50 -15.83 -26.69
CA ASP A 51 -11.06 -16.97 -25.97
C ASP A 51 -10.01 -18.01 -25.53
N SER A 52 -8.76 -17.86 -25.97
CA SER A 52 -7.72 -18.86 -25.69
C SER A 52 -6.31 -18.25 -25.58
N LEU A 53 -5.46 -18.92 -24.79
CA LEU A 53 -4.07 -18.54 -24.52
C LEU A 53 -3.24 -19.80 -24.29
N LEU A 54 -2.02 -19.85 -24.86
CA LEU A 54 -1.07 -20.95 -24.66
C LEU A 54 0.16 -20.44 -23.93
N VAL A 55 0.55 -21.17 -22.89
CA VAL A 55 1.75 -20.93 -22.08
C VAL A 55 2.71 -22.09 -22.25
N GLU A 56 3.97 -21.82 -22.50
CA GLU A 56 5.07 -22.80 -22.52
C GLU A 56 6.25 -22.25 -21.72
N ASP A 57 6.76 -23.04 -20.79
CA ASP A 57 7.89 -22.68 -19.92
C ASP A 57 7.74 -21.30 -19.25
N GLY A 58 6.51 -21.01 -18.79
CA GLY A 58 6.18 -19.77 -18.10
C GLY A 58 5.94 -18.55 -19.00
N LEU A 59 6.13 -18.68 -20.31
CA LEU A 59 5.92 -17.61 -21.30
C LEU A 59 4.63 -17.82 -22.09
N ILE A 60 3.98 -16.73 -22.43
CA ILE A 60 2.84 -16.74 -23.35
C ILE A 60 3.37 -16.94 -24.77
N THR A 61 3.02 -18.06 -25.40
CA THR A 61 3.47 -18.38 -26.75
C THR A 61 2.42 -18.11 -27.81
N LYS A 62 1.11 -18.18 -27.45
CA LYS A 62 0.00 -17.80 -28.34
C LYS A 62 -1.14 -17.15 -27.56
N VAL A 63 -1.78 -16.19 -28.21
CA VAL A 63 -2.98 -15.47 -27.71
C VAL A 63 -3.92 -15.28 -28.90
N GLY A 64 -5.16 -15.71 -28.79
CA GLY A 64 -6.11 -15.52 -29.88
C GLY A 64 -7.32 -16.47 -29.81
N PRO A 65 -8.01 -16.67 -30.95
CA PRO A 65 -9.10 -17.61 -31.03
C PRO A 65 -8.60 -19.06 -30.84
N ARG A 66 -9.47 -19.91 -30.32
CA ARG A 66 -9.18 -21.32 -30.02
C ARG A 66 -8.54 -22.07 -31.20
N ASP A 67 -8.98 -21.80 -32.42
CA ASP A 67 -8.44 -22.45 -33.64
C ASP A 67 -6.93 -22.19 -33.83
N LEU A 68 -6.41 -21.09 -33.28
CA LEU A 68 -4.97 -20.79 -33.31
C LEU A 68 -4.16 -21.69 -32.38
N ILE A 69 -4.78 -22.27 -31.37
CA ILE A 69 -4.11 -22.98 -30.26
C ILE A 69 -4.35 -24.48 -30.38
N ILE A 70 -5.49 -24.92 -30.93
CA ILE A 70 -5.95 -26.32 -30.89
C ILE A 70 -4.94 -27.30 -31.51
N ASP A 71 -4.25 -26.88 -32.58
CA ASP A 71 -3.27 -27.72 -33.29
C ASP A 71 -1.94 -27.86 -32.52
N GLU A 72 -1.74 -27.03 -31.46
CA GLU A 72 -0.55 -27.06 -30.61
C GLU A 72 -0.76 -27.91 -29.36
N ILE A 73 -2.01 -28.34 -29.09
CA ILE A 73 -2.34 -29.18 -27.93
C ILE A 73 -1.93 -30.61 -28.22
N ASP A 74 -1.00 -31.13 -27.44
CA ASP A 74 -0.50 -32.50 -27.49
C ASP A 74 -0.81 -33.26 -26.18
N GLU A 75 -0.28 -34.48 -26.02
CA GLU A 75 -0.52 -35.34 -24.86
C GLU A 75 0.11 -34.78 -23.57
N ASP A 76 1.13 -33.92 -23.68
CA ASP A 76 1.83 -33.31 -22.55
C ASP A 76 1.23 -31.94 -22.17
N THR A 77 0.28 -31.43 -22.94
CA THR A 77 -0.37 -30.13 -22.70
C THR A 77 -1.48 -30.27 -21.66
N GLN A 78 -1.37 -29.51 -20.55
CA GLN A 78 -2.49 -29.35 -19.65
C GLN A 78 -3.53 -28.42 -20.28
N VAL A 79 -4.78 -28.86 -20.40
CA VAL A 79 -5.88 -28.07 -20.95
C VAL A 79 -6.77 -27.62 -19.78
N ILE A 80 -6.94 -26.31 -19.63
CA ILE A 80 -7.81 -25.67 -18.64
C ILE A 80 -8.97 -25.00 -19.37
N ASP A 81 -10.19 -25.51 -19.17
CA ASP A 81 -11.41 -24.89 -19.68
C ASP A 81 -11.88 -23.79 -18.70
N LEU A 82 -11.84 -22.55 -19.14
CA LEU A 82 -12.25 -21.39 -18.33
C LEU A 82 -13.77 -21.28 -18.18
N ASN A 83 -14.56 -22.01 -19.00
CA ASN A 83 -16.03 -22.00 -18.93
C ASN A 83 -16.62 -20.57 -18.93
N GLY A 84 -16.10 -19.69 -19.77
CA GLY A 84 -16.53 -18.30 -19.90
C GLY A 84 -16.00 -17.36 -18.82
N LYS A 85 -15.20 -17.82 -17.86
CA LYS A 85 -14.62 -16.95 -16.83
C LYS A 85 -13.70 -15.90 -17.42
N MET A 86 -13.63 -14.77 -16.75
CA MET A 86 -12.66 -13.72 -17.08
C MET A 86 -11.25 -14.15 -16.68
N MET A 87 -10.32 -13.97 -17.61
CA MET A 87 -8.88 -13.99 -17.36
C MET A 87 -8.28 -12.67 -17.81
N MET A 88 -7.32 -12.17 -17.06
CA MET A 88 -6.62 -10.92 -17.35
C MET A 88 -5.18 -10.96 -16.80
N PRO A 89 -4.30 -9.99 -17.15
CA PRO A 89 -3.03 -9.84 -16.48
C PRO A 89 -3.22 -9.73 -14.98
N SER A 90 -2.29 -10.26 -14.20
CA SER A 90 -2.24 -10.05 -12.76
C SER A 90 -2.06 -8.57 -12.43
N PHE A 91 -2.44 -8.21 -11.22
CA PHE A 91 -2.27 -6.86 -10.72
C PHE A 91 -0.82 -6.56 -10.29
N HIS A 92 -0.47 -5.30 -10.42
CA HIS A 92 0.75 -4.69 -9.91
C HIS A 92 0.34 -3.61 -8.91
N ASP A 93 0.85 -3.68 -7.69
CA ASP A 93 0.66 -2.63 -6.69
C ASP A 93 1.86 -1.67 -6.73
N ALA A 94 1.62 -0.47 -7.25
CA ALA A 94 2.69 0.49 -7.51
C ALA A 94 3.06 1.37 -6.31
N HIS A 95 2.53 1.08 -5.14
CA HIS A 95 2.88 1.71 -3.87
C HIS A 95 2.33 0.90 -2.71
N SER A 96 3.19 0.18 -2.02
CA SER A 96 2.85 -0.60 -0.83
C SER A 96 4.06 -0.75 0.09
N HIS A 97 3.86 -1.29 1.29
CA HIS A 97 4.88 -1.55 2.29
C HIS A 97 4.81 -3.01 2.80
N PRO A 98 5.03 -4.01 1.90
CA PRO A 98 4.76 -5.42 2.19
C PRO A 98 5.45 -5.95 3.44
N ILE A 99 6.75 -5.72 3.61
CA ILE A 99 7.47 -6.24 4.77
C ILE A 99 7.03 -5.53 6.05
N TRP A 100 6.90 -4.20 6.01
CA TRP A 100 6.52 -3.43 7.20
C TRP A 100 5.17 -3.86 7.76
N ASP A 101 4.15 -3.98 6.90
CA ASP A 101 2.84 -4.40 7.39
C ASP A 101 2.74 -5.90 7.63
N GLY A 102 3.42 -6.71 6.84
CA GLY A 102 3.53 -8.13 7.15
C GLY A 102 4.11 -8.38 8.55
N ILE A 103 5.09 -7.57 9.00
CA ILE A 103 5.58 -7.59 10.39
C ILE A 103 4.51 -7.09 11.36
N ASN A 104 3.74 -6.06 11.00
CA ASN A 104 2.66 -5.54 11.82
C ASN A 104 1.55 -6.59 12.04
N GLN A 105 1.29 -7.47 11.07
CA GLN A 105 0.36 -8.60 11.23
C GLN A 105 0.80 -9.61 12.30
N LEU A 106 2.07 -9.61 12.71
CA LEU A 106 2.58 -10.43 13.82
C LEU A 106 2.35 -9.79 15.19
N LYS A 107 1.88 -8.54 15.24
CA LYS A 107 1.75 -7.71 16.45
C LYS A 107 0.28 -7.49 16.82
N CYS A 108 -0.02 -6.39 17.51
CA CYS A 108 -1.39 -6.01 17.88
C CYS A 108 -2.07 -5.26 16.72
N VAL A 109 -2.95 -5.93 15.98
CA VAL A 109 -3.62 -5.38 14.78
C VAL A 109 -4.98 -4.81 15.15
N LEU A 110 -5.21 -3.55 14.80
CA LEU A 110 -6.46 -2.81 15.04
C LEU A 110 -7.17 -2.41 13.73
N THR A 111 -6.70 -2.91 12.60
CA THR A 111 -7.28 -2.61 11.29
C THR A 111 -8.75 -3.02 11.25
N ASP A 112 -9.58 -2.24 10.53
CA ASP A 112 -11.02 -2.45 10.37
C ASP A 112 -11.85 -2.40 11.65
N LEU A 113 -11.34 -1.75 12.70
CA LEU A 113 -12.10 -1.45 13.91
C LEU A 113 -12.64 -0.02 13.85
N TYR A 114 -13.97 0.09 13.92
CA TYR A 114 -14.69 1.35 13.73
C TYR A 114 -15.40 1.86 15.00
N ASP A 115 -15.06 1.32 16.14
CA ASP A 115 -15.55 1.78 17.44
C ASP A 115 -14.56 1.55 18.58
N LEU A 116 -14.64 2.42 19.59
CA LEU A 116 -13.69 2.40 20.72
C LEU A 116 -13.77 1.12 21.57
N GLN A 117 -14.95 0.48 21.64
CA GLN A 117 -15.09 -0.73 22.47
C GLN A 117 -14.36 -1.91 21.83
N SER A 118 -14.51 -2.10 20.51
CA SER A 118 -13.79 -3.13 19.74
C SER A 118 -12.28 -2.93 19.84
N ILE A 119 -11.79 -1.68 19.72
CA ILE A 119 -10.38 -1.34 19.91
C ILE A 119 -9.89 -1.75 21.30
N LYS A 120 -10.64 -1.41 22.37
CA LYS A 120 -10.28 -1.78 23.74
C LYS A 120 -10.31 -3.29 23.97
N ASP A 121 -11.19 -4.01 23.34
CA ASP A 121 -11.29 -5.46 23.49
C ASP A 121 -10.08 -6.16 22.85
N VAL A 122 -9.71 -5.77 21.63
CA VAL A 122 -8.48 -6.28 20.99
C VAL A 122 -7.23 -5.92 21.81
N LEU A 123 -7.12 -4.70 22.33
CA LEU A 123 -5.98 -4.30 23.16
C LEU A 123 -5.88 -5.12 24.46
N ARG A 124 -7.00 -5.54 25.06
CA ARG A 124 -6.99 -6.46 26.22
C ARG A 124 -6.50 -7.84 25.84
N ASP A 125 -6.89 -8.35 24.66
CA ASP A 125 -6.38 -9.62 24.16
C ASP A 125 -4.87 -9.53 23.87
N CYS A 126 -4.41 -8.42 23.29
CA CYS A 126 -2.99 -8.15 23.07
C CYS A 126 -2.21 -8.10 24.40
N LEU A 127 -2.79 -7.52 25.47
CA LEU A 127 -2.16 -7.47 26.79
C LEU A 127 -1.89 -8.88 27.36
N GLU A 128 -2.79 -9.81 27.13
CA GLU A 128 -2.67 -11.20 27.58
C GLU A 128 -1.87 -12.10 26.62
N SER A 129 -1.43 -11.58 25.48
CA SER A 129 -0.68 -12.34 24.48
C SER A 129 0.70 -12.79 24.96
N GLU A 130 1.19 -13.89 24.41
CA GLU A 130 2.56 -14.37 24.68
C GLU A 130 3.63 -13.38 24.20
N LEU A 131 3.35 -12.64 23.11
CA LEU A 131 4.23 -11.61 22.61
C LEU A 131 4.42 -10.49 23.65
N THR A 132 3.33 -9.95 24.20
CA THR A 132 3.39 -8.92 25.24
C THR A 132 4.08 -9.43 26.51
N LYS A 133 3.80 -10.67 26.94
CA LYS A 133 4.46 -11.28 28.11
C LYS A 133 5.96 -11.42 27.92
N SER A 134 6.40 -11.75 26.71
CA SER A 134 7.82 -11.94 26.40
C SER A 134 8.58 -10.64 26.17
N THR A 135 7.94 -9.64 25.56
CA THR A 135 8.56 -8.36 25.20
C THR A 135 8.41 -7.28 26.27
N GLY A 136 7.36 -7.37 27.09
CA GLY A 136 6.98 -6.32 28.05
C GLY A 136 6.41 -5.06 27.40
N TRP A 137 6.01 -5.12 26.12
CA TRP A 137 5.43 -4.02 25.34
C TRP A 137 4.21 -4.47 24.56
N ILE A 138 3.27 -3.56 24.36
CA ILE A 138 2.28 -3.66 23.29
C ILE A 138 2.71 -2.70 22.18
N VAL A 139 3.09 -3.27 21.05
CA VAL A 139 3.31 -2.54 19.79
C VAL A 139 2.20 -2.96 18.84
N GLY A 140 1.50 -2.02 18.24
CA GLY A 140 0.40 -2.33 17.35
C GLY A 140 0.26 -1.32 16.21
N SER A 141 -0.65 -1.63 15.28
CA SER A 141 -0.94 -0.81 14.10
C SER A 141 -2.42 -0.82 13.78
N GLY A 142 -2.84 0.07 12.88
CA GLY A 142 -4.19 0.10 12.39
C GLY A 142 -5.18 0.90 13.24
N LEU A 143 -4.69 1.80 14.13
CA LEU A 143 -5.59 2.66 14.90
C LEU A 143 -6.28 3.68 14.00
N ASN A 144 -7.61 3.61 13.90
CA ASN A 144 -8.40 4.61 13.17
C ASN A 144 -8.54 5.89 13.99
N ILE A 145 -7.70 6.90 13.71
CA ILE A 145 -7.77 8.20 14.41
C ILE A 145 -8.96 9.05 13.97
N GLY A 146 -9.58 8.78 12.82
CA GLY A 146 -10.82 9.43 12.38
C GLY A 146 -12.00 9.26 13.35
N LEU A 147 -11.94 8.26 14.25
CA LEU A 147 -12.92 8.06 15.31
C LEU A 147 -12.83 9.09 16.44
N PHE A 148 -11.77 9.90 16.48
CA PHE A 148 -11.51 10.83 17.56
C PHE A 148 -11.62 12.28 17.08
N PRO A 149 -12.08 13.20 17.95
CA PRO A 149 -12.18 14.61 17.58
C PRO A 149 -10.86 15.17 17.03
N SER A 150 -10.90 15.76 15.86
CA SER A 150 -9.71 16.31 15.14
C SER A 150 -8.55 15.32 15.00
N GLY A 151 -8.86 14.01 14.93
CA GLY A 151 -7.83 12.98 14.82
C GLY A 151 -6.87 12.87 16.02
N ASN A 152 -7.27 13.38 17.20
CA ASN A 152 -6.42 13.45 18.40
C ASN A 152 -6.91 12.52 19.52
N PRO A 153 -6.62 11.21 19.47
CA PRO A 153 -6.88 10.29 20.58
C PRO A 153 -6.04 10.68 21.82
N ASN A 154 -6.61 10.46 23.01
CA ASN A 154 -5.90 10.74 24.25
C ASN A 154 -5.32 9.46 24.87
N LYS A 155 -4.10 9.55 25.43
CA LYS A 155 -3.39 8.44 26.10
C LYS A 155 -4.21 7.71 27.18
N SER A 156 -5.20 8.38 27.77
CA SER A 156 -6.09 7.77 28.78
C SER A 156 -6.81 6.52 28.26
N ILE A 157 -7.04 6.42 26.94
CA ILE A 157 -7.65 5.24 26.32
C ILE A 157 -6.76 4.02 26.51
N LEU A 158 -5.46 4.18 26.35
CA LEU A 158 -4.45 3.13 26.53
C LEU A 158 -4.10 2.93 28.02
N ASP A 159 -4.12 3.98 28.83
CA ASP A 159 -3.94 3.89 30.28
C ASP A 159 -5.06 3.08 30.96
N ASP A 160 -6.27 3.04 30.38
CA ASP A 160 -7.37 2.18 30.81
C ASP A 160 -7.08 0.69 30.55
N ILE A 161 -6.21 0.38 29.58
CA ILE A 161 -5.77 -1.00 29.28
C ILE A 161 -4.65 -1.39 30.21
N SER A 162 -3.58 -0.60 30.29
CA SER A 162 -2.47 -0.82 31.22
C SER A 162 -1.76 0.49 31.55
N LYS A 163 -1.45 0.66 32.86
CA LYS A 163 -0.57 1.73 33.35
C LYS A 163 0.87 1.28 33.55
N ASP A 164 1.11 -0.02 33.53
CA ASP A 164 2.41 -0.62 33.84
C ASP A 164 3.13 -1.12 32.59
N ILE A 165 2.39 -1.60 31.59
CA ILE A 165 2.93 -2.05 30.31
C ILE A 165 2.93 -0.86 29.34
N PRO A 166 4.08 -0.51 28.75
CA PRO A 166 4.15 0.52 27.72
C PRO A 166 3.43 0.08 26.45
N ILE A 167 2.64 0.97 25.87
CA ILE A 167 1.82 0.76 24.67
C ILE A 167 2.14 1.85 23.66
N ILE A 168 2.45 1.47 22.42
CA ILE A 168 2.57 2.35 21.27
C ILE A 168 1.83 1.75 20.08
N LEU A 169 0.97 2.53 19.46
CA LEU A 169 0.17 2.15 18.31
C LEU A 169 0.46 3.07 17.14
N TRP A 170 0.70 2.52 15.95
CA TRP A 170 0.62 3.26 14.71
C TRP A 170 -0.85 3.46 14.30
N ALA A 171 -1.17 4.63 13.82
CA ALA A 171 -2.47 4.90 13.20
C ALA A 171 -2.52 4.44 11.74
N ASN A 172 -3.73 4.30 11.20
CA ASN A 172 -3.95 3.92 9.80
C ASN A 172 -3.36 4.91 8.79
N ASP A 173 -3.20 6.18 9.17
CA ASP A 173 -2.62 7.19 8.28
C ASP A 173 -1.11 7.01 8.02
N GLY A 174 -0.45 6.06 8.73
CA GLY A 174 0.99 5.82 8.62
C GLY A 174 1.87 6.96 9.14
N HIS A 175 1.29 8.07 9.61
CA HIS A 175 1.99 9.29 10.03
C HIS A 175 1.69 9.68 11.49
N SER A 176 0.73 9.02 12.12
CA SER A 176 0.34 9.29 13.52
C SER A 176 0.56 8.07 14.40
N GLY A 177 0.76 8.31 15.69
CA GLY A 177 0.85 7.26 16.69
C GLY A 177 0.20 7.67 18.00
N LEU A 178 -0.17 6.69 18.82
CA LEU A 178 -0.70 6.89 20.17
C LEU A 178 0.12 6.10 21.18
N ALA A 179 0.73 6.80 22.14
CA ALA A 179 1.48 6.21 23.24
C ALA A 179 0.72 6.38 24.57
N ASN A 180 0.79 5.37 25.45
CA ASN A 180 0.26 5.50 26.80
C ASN A 180 1.22 6.28 27.73
N SER A 181 0.77 6.61 28.93
CA SER A 181 1.57 7.33 29.92
C SER A 181 2.88 6.61 30.25
N LYS A 182 2.88 5.27 30.27
CA LYS A 182 4.08 4.49 30.58
C LYS A 182 5.12 4.56 29.46
N ALA A 183 4.71 4.50 28.22
CA ALA A 183 5.60 4.62 27.07
C ALA A 183 6.20 6.02 26.97
N LEU A 184 5.41 7.08 27.22
CA LEU A 184 5.89 8.47 27.28
C LEU A 184 6.89 8.68 28.43
N GLU A 185 6.62 8.10 29.61
CA GLU A 185 7.53 8.13 30.77
C GLU A 185 8.90 7.52 30.41
N LEU A 186 8.92 6.34 29.78
CA LEU A 186 10.15 5.67 29.37
C LEU A 186 10.93 6.48 28.32
N ALA A 187 10.23 7.18 27.44
CA ALA A 187 10.81 8.07 26.44
C ALA A 187 11.23 9.43 27.00
N ASN A 188 10.99 9.71 28.29
CA ASN A 188 11.20 11.02 28.94
C ASN A 188 10.47 12.17 28.19
N ILE A 189 9.31 11.89 27.61
CA ILE A 189 8.49 12.90 26.95
C ILE A 189 7.59 13.56 27.98
N THR A 190 7.80 14.88 28.21
CA THR A 190 7.14 15.71 29.23
C THR A 190 6.61 17.00 28.60
N SER A 191 5.96 17.83 29.41
CA SER A 191 5.56 19.20 29.03
C SER A 191 6.73 20.07 28.54
N ASP A 192 7.95 19.79 29.00
CA ASP A 192 9.16 20.57 28.65
C ASP A 192 9.88 20.01 27.40
N THR A 193 9.46 18.86 26.90
CA THR A 193 10.06 18.24 25.70
C THR A 193 9.80 19.11 24.48
N LYS A 194 10.87 19.45 23.75
CA LYS A 194 10.75 20.21 22.49
C LYS A 194 10.22 19.33 21.38
N GLU A 195 9.52 19.94 20.43
CA GLU A 195 9.10 19.26 19.23
C GLU A 195 10.30 18.67 18.47
N PRO A 196 10.24 17.42 18.04
CA PRO A 196 11.26 16.86 17.18
C PRO A 196 11.24 17.52 15.79
N LEU A 197 12.34 17.43 15.08
CA LEU A 197 12.41 17.94 13.72
C LEU A 197 11.43 17.20 12.81
N TYR A 198 10.56 17.93 12.12
CA TYR A 198 9.49 17.39 11.28
C TYR A 198 8.51 16.45 12.00
N GLY A 199 8.26 16.70 13.29
CA GLY A 199 7.27 15.94 14.05
C GLY A 199 6.61 16.79 15.12
N VAL A 200 5.47 16.33 15.65
CA VAL A 200 4.70 17.02 16.66
C VAL A 200 4.38 16.08 17.82
N ILE A 201 4.52 16.58 19.05
CA ILE A 201 4.03 15.95 20.27
C ILE A 201 2.76 16.68 20.67
N GLU A 202 1.60 16.10 20.39
CA GLU A 202 0.31 16.70 20.72
C GLU A 202 0.15 16.88 22.23
N ARG A 203 -0.42 18.03 22.65
CA ARG A 203 -0.52 18.40 24.05
C ARG A 203 -1.95 18.72 24.46
N ASP A 204 -2.27 18.42 25.68
CA ASP A 204 -3.50 18.89 26.30
C ASP A 204 -3.47 20.43 26.45
N LEU A 205 -4.46 21.10 25.89
CA LEU A 205 -4.51 22.57 25.81
C LEU A 205 -4.60 23.24 27.16
N MET A 206 -5.05 22.55 28.19
CA MET A 206 -5.25 23.12 29.53
C MET A 206 -4.02 22.93 30.40
N THR A 207 -3.33 21.80 30.27
CA THR A 207 -2.21 21.44 31.16
C THR A 207 -0.85 21.58 30.49
N GLY A 208 -0.78 21.57 29.16
CA GLY A 208 0.47 21.52 28.41
C GLY A 208 1.16 20.15 28.42
N GLU A 209 0.57 19.15 29.10
CA GLU A 209 1.12 17.80 29.15
C GLU A 209 0.92 17.06 27.81
N PRO A 210 1.83 16.14 27.43
CA PRO A 210 1.66 15.30 26.24
C PRO A 210 0.35 14.52 26.30
N SER A 211 -0.48 14.65 25.25
CA SER A 211 -1.78 13.97 25.17
C SER A 211 -1.66 12.47 24.90
N GLY A 212 -0.53 12.04 24.34
CA GLY A 212 -0.26 10.69 23.87
C GLY A 212 -0.15 10.58 22.35
N THR A 213 -0.83 11.46 21.62
CA THR A 213 -0.74 11.49 20.16
C THR A 213 0.60 12.11 19.73
N LEU A 214 1.27 11.39 18.83
CA LEU A 214 2.55 11.74 18.22
C LEU A 214 2.36 11.80 16.70
N ARG A 215 2.90 12.85 16.06
CA ARG A 215 2.81 13.05 14.62
C ARG A 215 4.17 12.88 13.96
N GLU A 216 4.17 12.21 12.83
CA GLU A 216 5.32 11.88 12.01
C GLU A 216 6.32 10.91 12.67
N SER A 217 7.10 10.25 11.83
CA SER A 217 8.04 9.23 12.27
C SER A 217 9.03 9.71 13.32
N SER A 218 9.47 10.96 13.26
CA SER A 218 10.44 11.51 14.22
C SER A 218 9.89 11.60 15.66
N ALA A 219 8.60 11.87 15.83
CA ALA A 219 7.97 11.86 17.15
C ALA A 219 7.63 10.44 17.62
N ILE A 220 7.13 9.59 16.72
CA ILE A 220 6.75 8.21 17.03
C ILE A 220 7.98 7.38 17.39
N ASN A 221 9.06 7.54 16.66
CA ASN A 221 10.31 6.80 16.85
C ASN A 221 10.98 7.13 18.19
N ALA A 222 10.78 8.34 18.74
CA ALA A 222 11.26 8.67 20.09
C ALA A 222 10.72 7.70 21.16
N VAL A 223 9.57 7.08 20.92
CA VAL A 223 8.98 6.04 21.78
C VAL A 223 9.28 4.64 21.22
N LEU A 224 9.05 4.40 19.93
CA LEU A 224 9.16 3.09 19.30
C LEU A 224 10.58 2.53 19.35
N ASP A 225 11.60 3.38 19.37
CA ASP A 225 13.01 2.97 19.51
C ASP A 225 13.34 2.29 20.83
N LEU A 226 12.48 2.45 21.84
CA LEU A 226 12.61 1.79 23.13
C LEU A 226 11.94 0.40 23.19
N ALA A 227 11.04 0.13 22.23
CA ALA A 227 10.39 -1.16 22.10
C ALA A 227 11.38 -2.21 21.54
N PRO A 228 11.13 -3.51 21.79
CA PRO A 228 11.92 -4.58 21.18
C PRO A 228 11.95 -4.47 19.66
N LYS A 229 13.14 -4.59 19.08
CA LYS A 229 13.32 -4.48 17.63
C LYS A 229 12.96 -5.80 16.94
N ASP A 230 12.35 -5.67 15.77
CA ASP A 230 12.05 -6.80 14.90
C ASP A 230 13.34 -7.51 14.48
N THR A 231 13.29 -8.85 14.43
CA THR A 231 14.40 -9.71 14.03
C THR A 231 14.36 -10.02 12.54
N ASP A 232 15.43 -10.59 11.98
CA ASP A 232 15.42 -11.06 10.59
C ASP A 232 14.36 -12.14 10.34
N VAL A 233 14.05 -12.94 11.38
CA VAL A 233 12.95 -13.93 11.31
C VAL A 233 11.59 -13.25 11.19
N ASP A 234 11.40 -12.11 11.86
CA ASP A 234 10.14 -11.33 11.74
C ASP A 234 10.02 -10.71 10.36
N TYR A 235 11.13 -10.22 9.78
CA TYR A 235 11.16 -9.73 8.38
C TYR A 235 10.83 -10.85 7.39
N ASP A 236 11.41 -12.04 7.55
CA ASP A 236 11.14 -13.18 6.65
C ASP A 236 9.66 -13.64 6.78
N LYS A 237 9.11 -13.71 8.00
CA LYS A 237 7.69 -14.03 8.23
C LYS A 237 6.75 -12.94 7.69
N GLY A 238 7.09 -11.67 7.92
CA GLY A 238 6.31 -10.54 7.41
C GLY A 238 6.21 -10.59 5.88
N LEU A 239 7.32 -10.88 5.20
CA LEU A 239 7.32 -11.06 3.75
C LEU A 239 6.42 -12.21 3.31
N SER A 240 6.47 -13.37 4.00
CA SER A 240 5.60 -14.51 3.67
C SER A 240 4.12 -14.13 3.78
N ILE A 241 3.71 -13.47 4.87
CA ILE A 241 2.33 -13.00 5.06
C ILE A 241 1.90 -12.05 3.94
N ALA A 242 2.79 -11.10 3.59
CA ALA A 242 2.51 -10.13 2.53
C ALA A 242 2.34 -10.80 1.16
N GLN A 243 3.17 -11.80 0.84
CA GLN A 243 3.06 -12.57 -0.41
C GLN A 243 1.74 -13.34 -0.48
N ASP A 244 1.38 -14.07 0.57
CA ASP A 244 0.12 -14.81 0.64
C ASP A 244 -1.08 -13.88 0.43
N MET A 245 -1.07 -12.71 1.07
CA MET A 245 -2.13 -11.72 0.93
C MET A 245 -2.18 -11.14 -0.49
N ALA A 246 -1.04 -10.72 -1.04
CA ALA A 246 -0.94 -10.19 -2.41
C ALA A 246 -1.49 -11.19 -3.43
N HIS A 247 -1.08 -12.45 -3.33
CA HIS A 247 -1.54 -13.50 -4.23
C HIS A 247 -3.04 -13.75 -4.12
N SER A 248 -3.63 -13.66 -2.92
CA SER A 248 -5.07 -13.83 -2.73
C SER A 248 -5.89 -12.75 -3.44
N PHE A 249 -5.30 -11.57 -3.67
CA PHE A 249 -5.89 -10.47 -4.43
C PHE A 249 -5.42 -10.38 -5.89
N GLY A 250 -4.66 -11.37 -6.37
CA GLY A 250 -4.21 -11.39 -7.76
C GLY A 250 -3.01 -10.49 -8.06
N ILE A 251 -2.31 -10.02 -7.03
CA ILE A 251 -1.12 -9.18 -7.17
C ILE A 251 0.10 -10.08 -7.29
N THR A 252 0.92 -9.84 -8.32
CA THR A 252 2.16 -10.58 -8.59
C THR A 252 3.40 -9.70 -8.59
N SER A 253 3.20 -8.38 -8.62
CA SER A 253 4.28 -7.40 -8.59
C SER A 253 3.95 -6.29 -7.62
N VAL A 254 4.95 -5.85 -6.85
CA VAL A 254 4.80 -4.77 -5.88
C VAL A 254 5.95 -3.77 -6.00
N LEU A 255 5.63 -2.49 -5.82
CA LEU A 255 6.61 -1.47 -5.55
C LEU A 255 6.63 -1.24 -4.03
N GLU A 256 7.71 -1.69 -3.38
CA GLU A 256 7.98 -1.41 -1.96
C GLU A 256 8.47 0.03 -1.83
N ALA A 257 7.59 0.89 -1.35
CA ALA A 257 7.67 2.33 -1.54
C ALA A 257 8.72 3.04 -0.66
N ALA A 258 9.16 2.44 0.44
CA ALA A 258 10.20 3.00 1.31
C ALA A 258 10.97 1.88 2.01
N VAL A 259 12.21 1.65 1.58
CA VAL A 259 13.07 0.60 2.15
C VAL A 259 14.35 1.17 2.74
N GLY A 260 14.83 0.47 3.76
CA GLY A 260 16.21 0.52 4.19
C GLY A 260 16.95 -0.77 3.85
N GLU A 261 18.17 -0.91 4.37
CA GLU A 261 19.02 -2.06 4.12
C GLU A 261 18.39 -3.38 4.56
N ARG A 262 17.72 -3.40 5.72
CA ARG A 262 17.14 -4.64 6.27
C ARG A 262 16.00 -5.18 5.42
N HIS A 263 15.17 -4.31 4.84
CA HIS A 263 14.10 -4.69 3.91
C HIS A 263 14.69 -5.36 2.66
N MET A 264 15.66 -4.69 2.01
CA MET A 264 16.32 -5.24 0.83
C MET A 264 17.05 -6.54 1.11
N ALA A 265 17.67 -6.66 2.30
CA ALA A 265 18.32 -7.90 2.73
C ALA A 265 17.33 -9.05 2.92
N ALA A 266 16.11 -8.77 3.43
CA ALA A 266 15.07 -9.79 3.58
C ALA A 266 14.55 -10.26 2.22
N TYR A 267 14.26 -9.36 1.29
CA TYR A 267 13.90 -9.72 -0.09
C TYR A 267 15.00 -10.54 -0.77
N LYS A 268 16.25 -10.13 -0.61
CA LYS A 268 17.38 -10.87 -1.19
C LYS A 268 17.52 -12.27 -0.60
N ARG A 269 17.41 -12.42 0.74
CA ARG A 269 17.43 -13.74 1.39
C ARG A 269 16.31 -14.64 0.86
N ALA A 270 15.10 -14.11 0.71
CA ALA A 270 13.97 -14.87 0.16
C ALA A 270 14.23 -15.27 -1.31
N ALA A 271 14.78 -14.35 -2.11
CA ALA A 271 15.13 -14.63 -3.51
C ALA A 271 16.21 -15.72 -3.63
N GLU A 272 17.29 -15.64 -2.82
CA GLU A 272 18.37 -16.63 -2.81
C GLU A 272 17.90 -18.04 -2.33
N ARG A 273 16.78 -18.11 -1.58
CA ARG A 273 16.15 -19.37 -1.15
C ARG A 273 15.03 -19.85 -2.07
N GLU A 274 14.79 -19.14 -3.19
CA GLU A 274 13.67 -19.39 -4.11
C GLU A 274 12.29 -19.28 -3.44
N GLU A 275 12.19 -18.47 -2.37
CA GLU A 275 10.98 -18.21 -1.59
C GLU A 275 10.33 -16.85 -1.96
N LEU A 276 10.99 -16.04 -2.79
CA LEU A 276 10.42 -14.78 -3.29
C LEU A 276 9.51 -15.06 -4.49
N GLU A 277 8.22 -15.06 -4.25
CA GLU A 277 7.20 -15.35 -5.26
C GLU A 277 6.65 -14.08 -5.94
N LEU A 278 6.86 -12.90 -5.35
CA LEU A 278 6.54 -11.61 -5.97
C LEU A 278 7.69 -11.08 -6.83
N ARG A 279 7.37 -10.29 -7.85
CA ARG A 279 8.32 -9.36 -8.47
C ARG A 279 8.33 -8.08 -7.65
N VAL A 280 9.48 -7.72 -7.11
CA VAL A 280 9.61 -6.59 -6.20
C VAL A 280 10.46 -5.48 -6.82
N PHE A 281 9.94 -4.27 -6.81
CA PHE A 281 10.66 -3.06 -7.17
C PHE A 281 10.79 -2.19 -5.91
N THR A 282 12.01 -1.92 -5.43
CA THR A 282 12.21 -1.22 -4.15
C THR A 282 12.73 0.20 -4.34
N CYS A 283 12.23 1.12 -3.51
CA CYS A 283 12.68 2.51 -3.46
C CYS A 283 13.41 2.79 -2.15
N LEU A 284 14.73 3.00 -2.20
CA LEU A 284 15.56 3.34 -1.03
C LEU A 284 15.16 4.72 -0.50
N GLU A 285 14.83 4.81 0.79
CA GLU A 285 14.41 6.06 1.42
C GLU A 285 15.55 7.06 1.52
N TYR A 286 15.34 8.28 0.98
CA TYR A 286 16.25 9.41 1.04
C TYR A 286 15.61 10.59 1.74
N GLY A 287 16.32 11.17 2.68
CA GLY A 287 15.89 12.42 3.31
C GLY A 287 16.15 12.44 4.81
N LYS A 288 15.27 13.18 5.51
CA LYS A 288 15.36 13.41 6.95
C LYS A 288 14.28 12.66 7.74
N THR A 289 13.38 12.01 7.05
CA THR A 289 12.42 11.08 7.64
C THR A 289 13.10 9.72 7.81
N SER A 290 12.63 8.93 8.71
CA SER A 290 13.18 7.59 8.98
C SER A 290 12.03 6.61 9.20
N PHE A 291 11.30 6.31 8.13
CA PHE A 291 10.31 5.22 8.13
C PHE A 291 11.00 3.86 8.11
N ALA A 292 12.11 3.75 7.38
CA ALA A 292 12.81 2.49 7.19
C ALA A 292 13.71 2.05 8.36
N HIS A 293 13.93 2.87 9.37
CA HIS A 293 14.62 2.56 10.64
C HIS A 293 15.94 1.79 10.53
N ASP A 294 16.84 2.23 9.67
CA ASP A 294 18.13 1.57 9.50
C ASP A 294 19.27 2.23 10.28
N ALA A 295 20.20 1.40 10.76
CA ALA A 295 21.44 1.86 11.37
C ALA A 295 22.44 2.40 10.33
N SER A 296 22.29 2.01 9.05
CA SER A 296 23.16 2.42 7.96
C SER A 296 22.70 3.77 7.39
N THR A 297 23.64 4.62 7.00
CA THR A 297 23.29 5.87 6.32
C THR A 297 22.82 5.59 4.89
N PHE A 298 22.03 6.51 4.33
CA PHE A 298 21.59 6.42 2.94
C PHE A 298 22.77 6.20 1.98
N GLU A 299 23.84 7.01 2.08
CA GLU A 299 24.96 6.92 1.16
C GLU A 299 25.71 5.59 1.26
N ASP A 300 25.85 5.03 2.46
CA ASP A 300 26.47 3.72 2.65
C ASP A 300 25.70 2.60 1.95
N VAL A 301 24.37 2.63 2.02
CA VAL A 301 23.50 1.67 1.35
C VAL A 301 23.45 1.92 -0.15
N TYR A 302 23.29 3.19 -0.54
CA TYR A 302 23.16 3.61 -1.94
C TYR A 302 24.36 3.20 -2.80
N GLN A 303 25.60 3.34 -2.28
CA GLN A 303 26.83 2.95 -2.99
C GLN A 303 26.92 1.45 -3.30
N ARG A 304 26.21 0.62 -2.55
CA ARG A 304 26.20 -0.84 -2.72
C ARG A 304 24.84 -1.41 -3.10
N LEU A 305 23.93 -0.55 -3.56
CA LEU A 305 22.55 -0.89 -3.88
C LEU A 305 22.45 -2.07 -4.86
N GLU A 306 23.32 -2.10 -5.88
CA GLU A 306 23.37 -3.17 -6.89
C GLU A 306 23.64 -4.58 -6.30
N GLN A 307 24.17 -4.68 -5.08
CA GLN A 307 24.40 -5.97 -4.42
C GLN A 307 23.10 -6.67 -4.03
N PHE A 308 21.98 -5.92 -3.97
CA PHE A 308 20.66 -6.46 -3.62
C PHE A 308 19.88 -6.91 -4.86
N ASN A 309 20.26 -6.51 -6.08
CA ASN A 309 19.56 -6.93 -7.30
C ASN A 309 19.49 -8.46 -7.43
N HIS A 310 18.33 -8.94 -7.85
CA HIS A 310 18.07 -10.32 -8.20
C HIS A 310 17.04 -10.37 -9.35
N GLU A 311 16.84 -11.51 -9.98
CA GLU A 311 15.87 -11.66 -11.08
C GLU A 311 14.46 -11.13 -10.73
N ARG A 312 13.99 -11.36 -9.50
CA ARG A 312 12.70 -10.88 -8.98
C ARG A 312 12.81 -9.67 -8.05
N LEU A 313 13.99 -9.09 -7.85
CA LEU A 313 14.22 -7.94 -6.98
C LEU A 313 15.00 -6.86 -7.71
N ASN A 314 14.34 -5.76 -8.03
CA ASN A 314 14.94 -4.58 -8.63
C ASN A 314 15.03 -3.44 -7.61
N VAL A 315 16.22 -2.85 -7.46
CA VAL A 315 16.51 -1.81 -6.46
C VAL A 315 16.81 -0.44 -7.11
N ASN A 316 16.20 -0.13 -8.24
CA ASN A 316 16.54 1.05 -9.06
C ASN A 316 15.70 2.29 -8.75
N CYS A 317 15.24 2.48 -7.52
CA CYS A 317 14.39 3.59 -7.14
C CYS A 317 14.84 4.25 -5.84
N VAL A 318 14.57 5.57 -5.72
CA VAL A 318 14.77 6.38 -4.51
C VAL A 318 13.43 6.98 -4.09
N LYS A 319 13.04 6.81 -2.82
CA LYS A 319 11.86 7.42 -2.21
C LYS A 319 12.23 8.72 -1.53
N ILE A 320 11.45 9.76 -1.78
CA ILE A 320 11.57 11.06 -1.11
C ILE A 320 10.21 11.47 -0.53
N PHE A 321 10.17 11.72 0.76
CA PHE A 321 9.02 12.36 1.41
C PHE A 321 9.17 13.88 1.29
N ILE A 322 8.17 14.52 0.69
CA ILE A 322 8.18 16.00 0.49
C ILE A 322 7.42 16.70 1.59
N ASP A 323 6.37 16.10 2.10
CA ASP A 323 5.56 16.57 3.24
C ASP A 323 5.05 15.39 4.07
N GLY A 324 4.23 15.70 5.08
CA GLY A 324 3.44 14.71 5.83
C GLY A 324 2.00 14.62 5.30
N VAL A 325 1.02 14.55 6.21
CA VAL A 325 -0.40 14.33 5.92
C VAL A 325 -1.29 15.49 6.37
N LEU A 326 -2.51 15.59 5.81
CA LEU A 326 -3.45 16.63 6.20
C LEU A 326 -3.88 16.48 7.67
N GLU A 327 -4.12 15.26 8.10
CA GLU A 327 -4.66 14.89 9.42
C GLU A 327 -3.77 15.32 10.60
N GLY A 328 -2.49 15.49 10.34
CA GLY A 328 -1.50 16.03 11.30
C GLY A 328 -1.15 17.48 11.06
N GLN A 329 -1.77 18.15 10.08
CA GLN A 329 -1.41 19.49 9.58
C GLN A 329 0.07 19.59 9.16
N THR A 330 0.64 18.46 8.77
CA THR A 330 2.00 18.31 8.25
C THR A 330 2.06 18.28 6.73
N GLY A 331 0.92 18.07 6.07
CA GLY A 331 0.76 18.22 4.62
C GLY A 331 1.00 19.66 4.17
N ALA A 332 1.87 19.87 3.17
CA ALA A 332 2.28 21.19 2.73
C ALA A 332 1.28 21.81 1.74
N LEU A 333 0.59 22.87 2.16
CA LEU A 333 -0.48 23.54 1.44
C LEU A 333 -0.06 24.89 0.86
N LEU A 334 -0.68 25.29 -0.25
CA LEU A 334 -0.56 26.65 -0.82
C LEU A 334 -1.39 27.66 -0.04
N GLU A 335 -2.55 27.24 0.48
CA GLU A 335 -3.41 28.03 1.34
C GLU A 335 -3.41 27.44 2.76
N PRO A 336 -3.42 28.26 3.84
CA PRO A 336 -3.28 27.77 5.20
C PRO A 336 -4.44 26.86 5.64
N TYR A 337 -4.19 26.02 6.64
CA TYR A 337 -5.21 25.34 7.43
C TYR A 337 -6.09 26.38 8.13
N LEU A 338 -7.38 26.09 8.26
CA LEU A 338 -8.38 27.07 8.69
C LEU A 338 -8.29 27.43 10.16
N ASP A 339 -7.96 26.47 11.00
CA ASP A 339 -7.95 26.63 12.45
C ASP A 339 -6.61 27.16 12.99
N SER A 340 -5.49 26.61 12.53
CA SER A 340 -4.15 26.95 13.01
C SER A 340 -3.49 28.09 12.22
N GLY A 341 -3.89 28.30 10.96
CA GLY A 341 -3.18 29.19 10.04
C GLY A 341 -1.84 28.63 9.55
N ASN A 342 -1.49 27.39 9.92
CA ASN A 342 -0.32 26.67 9.43
C ASN A 342 -0.47 26.35 7.93
N ILE A 343 0.64 26.14 7.25
CA ILE A 343 0.67 25.70 5.84
C ILE A 343 1.41 24.37 5.63
N GLY A 344 1.71 23.65 6.72
CA GLY A 344 2.61 22.49 6.70
C GLY A 344 4.05 22.89 6.39
N GLU A 345 4.94 21.93 6.34
CA GLU A 345 6.35 22.15 6.01
C GLU A 345 6.79 21.25 4.83
N LEU A 346 7.72 21.75 4.04
CA LEU A 346 8.45 20.90 3.10
C LEU A 346 9.64 20.29 3.84
N ILE A 347 9.75 18.97 3.84
CA ILE A 347 10.81 18.24 4.56
C ILE A 347 12.19 18.57 3.98
N LEU A 348 12.28 18.81 2.68
CA LEU A 348 13.48 19.28 2.02
C LEU A 348 13.29 20.69 1.46
N GLU A 349 14.27 21.54 1.71
CA GLU A 349 14.34 22.85 1.08
C GLU A 349 14.38 22.72 -0.45
N LYS A 350 13.72 23.62 -1.18
CA LYS A 350 13.53 23.57 -2.63
C LYS A 350 14.84 23.27 -3.40
N ASP A 351 15.92 23.98 -3.10
CA ASP A 351 17.20 23.79 -3.80
C ASP A 351 17.83 22.43 -3.50
N SER A 352 17.64 21.91 -2.30
CA SER A 352 18.11 20.58 -1.89
C SER A 352 17.31 19.49 -2.60
N LEU A 353 15.97 19.63 -2.67
CA LEU A 353 15.09 18.71 -3.38
C LEU A 353 15.44 18.69 -4.88
N ASN A 354 15.55 19.85 -5.53
CA ASN A 354 15.90 19.96 -6.95
C ASN A 354 17.24 19.24 -7.26
N LYS A 355 18.26 19.47 -6.44
CA LYS A 355 19.58 18.84 -6.61
C LYS A 355 19.54 17.34 -6.37
N ALA A 356 18.78 16.87 -5.37
CA ALA A 356 18.64 15.44 -5.09
C ALA A 356 17.97 14.72 -6.25
N VAL A 357 16.84 15.25 -6.74
CA VAL A 357 16.11 14.66 -7.87
C VAL A 357 16.99 14.66 -9.13
N ALA A 358 17.66 15.77 -9.46
CA ALA A 358 18.55 15.84 -10.62
C ALA A 358 19.75 14.89 -10.50
N ARG A 359 20.30 14.70 -9.30
CA ARG A 359 21.37 13.72 -9.05
C ARG A 359 20.88 12.31 -9.38
N PHE A 360 19.78 11.86 -8.74
CA PHE A 360 19.28 10.51 -8.92
C PHE A 360 18.85 10.25 -10.36
N ASP A 361 18.21 11.23 -10.99
CA ASP A 361 17.84 11.16 -12.40
C ASP A 361 19.08 10.99 -13.29
N SER A 362 20.15 11.77 -13.09
CA SER A 362 21.41 11.64 -13.85
C SER A 362 22.13 10.31 -13.64
N GLU A 363 21.88 9.65 -12.51
CA GLU A 363 22.41 8.33 -12.15
C GLU A 363 21.49 7.18 -12.65
N ASN A 364 20.48 7.49 -13.50
CA ASN A 364 19.46 6.58 -14.02
C ASN A 364 18.66 5.88 -12.92
N ARG A 365 18.37 6.60 -11.83
CA ARG A 365 17.49 6.12 -10.77
C ARG A 365 16.10 6.73 -10.92
N GLN A 366 15.08 5.92 -10.81
CA GLN A 366 13.71 6.42 -10.65
C GLN A 366 13.62 7.18 -9.33
N VAL A 367 12.90 8.30 -9.33
CA VAL A 367 12.53 9.00 -8.09
C VAL A 367 11.03 8.89 -7.88
N HIS A 368 10.67 8.37 -6.72
CA HIS A 368 9.32 8.21 -6.22
C HIS A 368 9.09 9.20 -5.08
N THR A 369 8.18 10.15 -5.25
CA THR A 369 7.92 11.16 -4.23
C THR A 369 6.57 10.95 -3.54
N HIS A 370 6.56 11.11 -2.20
CA HIS A 370 5.35 11.30 -1.43
C HIS A 370 4.97 12.79 -1.47
N ALA A 371 3.76 13.12 -1.89
CA ALA A 371 3.23 14.47 -1.85
C ALA A 371 1.71 14.46 -1.65
N ILE A 372 1.27 14.94 -0.50
CA ILE A 372 -0.13 15.04 -0.08
C ILE A 372 -0.70 16.43 -0.41
N GLY A 373 -0.06 17.48 0.05
CA GLY A 373 -0.51 18.85 -0.13
C GLY A 373 -0.16 19.41 -1.51
N ASP A 374 -0.98 20.35 -1.99
CA ASP A 374 -0.81 20.97 -3.30
C ASP A 374 0.50 21.76 -3.45
N ARG A 375 1.09 22.25 -2.34
CA ARG A 375 2.42 22.85 -2.33
C ARG A 375 3.52 21.80 -2.45
N ALA A 376 3.34 20.62 -1.84
CA ALA A 376 4.29 19.51 -1.98
C ALA A 376 4.27 18.95 -3.41
N VAL A 377 3.09 18.75 -4.00
CA VAL A 377 2.95 18.33 -5.40
C VAL A 377 3.64 19.31 -6.35
N ARG A 378 3.45 20.62 -6.13
CA ARG A 378 4.16 21.64 -6.91
C ARG A 378 5.67 21.54 -6.75
N ALA A 379 6.16 21.35 -5.53
CA ALA A 379 7.59 21.22 -5.27
C ALA A 379 8.19 19.98 -5.95
N ALA A 380 7.46 18.85 -5.97
CA ALA A 380 7.85 17.64 -6.69
C ALA A 380 7.97 17.91 -8.21
N LEU A 381 6.92 18.48 -8.80
CA LEU A 381 6.91 18.82 -10.24
C LEU A 381 8.00 19.82 -10.60
N ASP A 382 8.26 20.83 -9.74
CA ASP A 382 9.37 21.78 -9.93
C ASP A 382 10.72 21.07 -9.93
N ALA A 383 10.91 20.07 -9.07
CA ALA A 383 12.16 19.31 -8.99
C ALA A 383 12.36 18.40 -10.21
N TYR A 384 11.30 17.75 -10.71
CA TYR A 384 11.36 16.98 -11.95
C TYR A 384 11.62 17.87 -13.18
N GLU A 385 10.97 19.04 -13.23
CA GLU A 385 11.26 20.04 -14.28
C GLU A 385 12.70 20.53 -14.23
N TYR A 386 13.25 20.72 -13.02
CA TYR A 386 14.66 21.08 -12.83
C TYR A 386 15.58 19.95 -13.33
N ALA A 387 15.32 18.70 -12.97
CA ALA A 387 16.09 17.54 -13.44
C ALA A 387 16.07 17.42 -14.98
N LEU A 388 14.88 17.58 -15.59
CA LEU A 388 14.73 17.58 -17.04
C LEU A 388 15.56 18.67 -17.74
N LYS A 389 15.67 19.87 -17.12
CA LYS A 389 16.48 20.98 -17.66
C LYS A 389 17.97 20.72 -17.52
N GLU A 390 18.42 20.10 -16.44
CA GLU A 390 19.82 19.80 -16.19
C GLU A 390 20.33 18.60 -16.99
N ASN A 391 19.55 17.53 -17.05
CA ASN A 391 19.99 16.22 -17.56
C ASN A 391 19.44 15.89 -18.96
N GLY A 392 18.40 16.62 -19.43
CA GLY A 392 17.64 16.24 -20.61
C GLY A 392 16.63 15.13 -20.32
N THR A 393 16.03 14.58 -21.36
CA THR A 393 15.03 13.51 -21.24
C THR A 393 15.71 12.16 -21.00
N LEU A 394 15.43 11.54 -19.86
CA LEU A 394 15.83 10.18 -19.49
C LEU A 394 14.56 9.33 -19.27
N ASP A 395 14.64 8.00 -19.47
CA ASP A 395 13.50 7.08 -19.25
C ASP A 395 13.51 6.54 -17.82
N ASN A 396 13.55 7.43 -16.82
CA ASN A 396 13.55 7.04 -15.41
C ASN A 396 12.14 6.85 -14.83
N ARG A 397 11.10 7.27 -15.57
CA ARG A 397 9.68 7.04 -15.23
C ARG A 397 9.32 7.50 -13.82
N HIS A 398 9.73 8.73 -13.49
CA HIS A 398 9.43 9.33 -12.17
C HIS A 398 7.95 9.40 -11.89
N HIS A 399 7.57 9.30 -10.62
CA HIS A 399 6.17 9.39 -10.24
C HIS A 399 5.98 10.04 -8.86
N ILE A 400 4.77 10.57 -8.65
CA ILE A 400 4.32 11.18 -7.40
C ILE A 400 3.17 10.33 -6.85
N SER A 401 3.23 10.00 -5.56
CA SER A 401 2.19 9.24 -4.88
C SER A 401 1.34 10.10 -3.97
N HIS A 402 0.15 9.60 -3.70
CA HIS A 402 -0.91 10.10 -2.84
C HIS A 402 -1.75 11.18 -3.52
N LEU A 403 -1.16 12.32 -3.86
CA LEU A 403 -1.81 13.34 -4.69
C LEU A 403 -3.20 13.74 -4.17
N GLN A 404 -3.32 13.82 -2.83
CA GLN A 404 -4.59 14.11 -2.17
C GLN A 404 -5.09 15.51 -2.58
N MET A 405 -4.18 16.48 -2.69
CA MET A 405 -4.45 17.83 -3.17
C MET A 405 -3.54 18.17 -4.35
N ILE A 406 -4.12 18.61 -5.47
CA ILE A 406 -3.39 19.14 -6.62
C ILE A 406 -3.95 20.49 -7.01
N SER A 407 -3.10 21.49 -7.15
CA SER A 407 -3.52 22.78 -7.72
C SER A 407 -3.87 22.61 -9.20
N LYS A 408 -4.98 23.22 -9.64
CA LYS A 408 -5.45 23.11 -11.04
C LYS A 408 -4.39 23.49 -12.08
N VAL A 409 -3.50 24.42 -11.74
CA VAL A 409 -2.43 24.85 -12.67
C VAL A 409 -1.30 23.83 -12.77
N ASP A 410 -1.19 22.90 -11.82
CA ASP A 410 -0.16 21.86 -11.82
C ASP A 410 -0.63 20.56 -12.49
N ILE A 411 -1.93 20.36 -12.69
CA ILE A 411 -2.48 19.15 -13.31
C ILE A 411 -1.89 18.87 -14.72
N PRO A 412 -1.79 19.83 -15.66
CA PRO A 412 -1.22 19.55 -16.99
C PRO A 412 0.27 19.16 -16.94
N ARG A 413 0.98 19.56 -15.91
CA ARG A 413 2.42 19.31 -15.78
C ARG A 413 2.78 17.82 -15.67
N PHE A 414 1.86 16.97 -15.21
CA PHE A 414 2.08 15.52 -15.21
C PHE A 414 2.35 14.99 -16.61
N SER A 415 1.52 15.39 -17.58
CA SER A 415 1.72 15.02 -18.97
C SER A 415 2.92 15.75 -19.61
N GLU A 416 3.09 17.03 -19.34
CA GLU A 416 4.16 17.86 -19.90
C GLU A 416 5.57 17.38 -19.48
N LEU A 417 5.69 16.89 -18.25
CA LEU A 417 6.96 16.39 -17.67
C LEU A 417 7.11 14.87 -17.75
N ASN A 418 6.10 14.16 -18.30
CA ASN A 418 6.04 12.69 -18.32
C ASN A 418 6.23 12.08 -16.92
N VAL A 419 5.57 12.66 -15.90
CA VAL A 419 5.56 12.18 -14.52
C VAL A 419 4.27 11.40 -14.28
N ALA A 420 4.38 10.16 -13.80
CA ALA A 420 3.20 9.37 -13.51
C ALA A 420 2.54 9.81 -12.19
N ALA A 421 1.22 9.68 -12.12
CA ALA A 421 0.41 10.02 -10.97
C ALA A 421 -0.08 8.73 -10.31
N THR A 422 0.50 8.36 -9.17
CA THR A 422 0.15 7.16 -8.41
C THR A 422 -0.87 7.51 -7.34
N PHE A 423 -2.10 7.04 -7.52
CA PHE A 423 -3.19 7.30 -6.59
C PHE A 423 -3.52 6.08 -5.73
N GLN A 424 -3.79 6.33 -4.45
CA GLN A 424 -4.45 5.40 -3.54
C GLN A 424 -5.97 5.61 -3.67
N ALA A 425 -6.54 5.04 -4.73
CA ALA A 425 -7.92 5.34 -5.10
C ALA A 425 -8.96 4.87 -4.06
N ALA A 426 -8.61 3.92 -3.19
CA ALA A 426 -9.43 3.51 -2.06
C ALA A 426 -9.71 4.66 -1.06
N TRP A 427 -8.85 5.68 -1.00
CA TRP A 427 -9.05 6.84 -0.12
C TRP A 427 -10.06 7.86 -0.66
N ALA A 428 -10.43 7.73 -1.92
CA ALA A 428 -11.24 8.73 -2.62
C ALA A 428 -12.74 8.60 -2.32
N MET A 429 -13.10 8.47 -1.05
CA MET A 429 -14.48 8.34 -0.55
C MET A 429 -14.68 9.21 0.71
N PRO A 430 -15.94 9.50 1.11
CA PRO A 430 -16.21 10.37 2.27
C PRO A 430 -16.10 9.62 3.60
N ASP A 431 -14.90 9.18 3.95
CA ASP A 431 -14.60 8.49 5.20
C ASP A 431 -14.55 9.43 6.43
N GLU A 432 -14.21 8.86 7.59
CA GLU A 432 -14.08 9.59 8.84
C GLU A 432 -12.94 10.61 8.81
N TYR A 433 -11.87 10.34 8.06
CA TYR A 433 -10.75 11.27 7.86
C TYR A 433 -11.20 12.50 7.06
N ILE A 434 -11.89 12.27 5.94
CA ILE A 434 -12.43 13.35 5.11
C ILE A 434 -13.46 14.17 5.88
N THR A 435 -14.44 13.50 6.48
CA THR A 435 -15.59 14.18 7.08
C THR A 435 -15.31 14.73 8.48
N GLY A 436 -14.53 14.03 9.28
CA GLY A 436 -14.22 14.36 10.68
C GLY A 436 -13.01 15.25 10.87
N ILE A 437 -12.03 15.20 9.96
CA ILE A 437 -10.76 15.92 10.08
C ILE A 437 -10.57 16.90 8.93
N ASN A 438 -10.54 16.44 7.68
CA ASN A 438 -10.17 17.29 6.54
C ASN A 438 -11.17 18.42 6.28
N ILE A 439 -12.49 18.18 6.37
CA ILE A 439 -13.49 19.26 6.20
C ILE A 439 -13.29 20.38 7.25
N PRO A 440 -13.16 20.12 8.56
CA PRO A 440 -12.84 21.15 9.54
C PRO A 440 -11.53 21.89 9.25
N GLU A 441 -10.49 21.20 8.82
CA GLU A 441 -9.14 21.75 8.71
C GLU A 441 -8.91 22.56 7.43
N ILE A 442 -9.43 22.11 6.28
CA ILE A 442 -9.18 22.76 5.01
C ILE A 442 -10.45 23.32 4.35
N GLY A 443 -11.63 22.99 4.85
CA GLY A 443 -12.92 23.44 4.36
C GLY A 443 -13.45 22.64 3.18
N ILE A 444 -14.79 22.60 3.08
CA ILE A 444 -15.52 21.79 2.08
C ILE A 444 -15.15 22.10 0.63
N GLU A 445 -14.81 23.36 0.30
CA GLU A 445 -14.45 23.74 -1.06
C GLU A 445 -13.13 23.11 -1.52
N ARG A 446 -12.15 22.97 -0.60
CA ARG A 446 -10.87 22.29 -0.87
C ARG A 446 -11.06 20.78 -0.89
N VAL A 447 -11.83 20.22 0.04
CA VAL A 447 -12.18 18.80 0.08
C VAL A 447 -12.88 18.36 -1.21
N ASN A 448 -13.77 19.16 -1.77
CA ASN A 448 -14.42 18.88 -3.05
C ASN A 448 -13.47 18.94 -4.27
N ARG A 449 -12.18 19.09 -4.06
CA ARG A 449 -11.14 19.04 -5.10
C ARG A 449 -10.08 17.97 -4.83
N MET A 450 -10.28 17.16 -3.78
CA MET A 450 -9.35 16.10 -3.41
C MET A 450 -9.39 14.93 -4.40
N TYR A 451 -8.26 14.27 -4.56
CA TYR A 451 -8.06 13.12 -5.45
C TYR A 451 -8.54 13.40 -6.88
N PRO A 452 -7.95 14.37 -7.61
CA PRO A 452 -8.39 14.76 -8.94
C PRO A 452 -7.90 13.78 -10.02
N ILE A 453 -8.27 12.50 -9.90
CA ILE A 453 -7.78 11.38 -10.72
C ILE A 453 -8.21 11.58 -12.18
N HIS A 454 -9.51 11.88 -12.39
CA HIS A 454 -10.06 12.09 -13.73
C HIS A 454 -9.47 13.33 -14.40
N SER A 455 -9.31 14.41 -13.63
CA SER A 455 -8.71 15.65 -14.15
C SER A 455 -7.26 15.44 -14.62
N VAL A 456 -6.45 14.66 -13.89
CA VAL A 456 -5.09 14.29 -14.30
C VAL A 456 -5.13 13.40 -15.55
N PHE A 457 -6.01 12.39 -15.59
CA PHE A 457 -6.21 11.54 -16.75
C PHE A 457 -6.62 12.36 -18.00
N GLN A 458 -7.60 13.26 -17.88
CA GLN A 458 -8.07 14.10 -18.98
C GLN A 458 -6.99 15.06 -19.50
N SER A 459 -6.03 15.44 -18.68
CA SER A 459 -4.88 16.24 -19.10
C SER A 459 -3.79 15.45 -19.82
N GLY A 460 -3.97 14.11 -19.97
CA GLY A 460 -3.00 13.21 -20.58
C GLY A 460 -1.97 12.65 -19.60
N GLY A 461 -2.14 12.86 -18.30
CA GLY A 461 -1.29 12.26 -17.27
C GLY A 461 -1.48 10.76 -17.16
N LEU A 462 -0.41 10.02 -16.93
CA LEU A 462 -0.43 8.56 -16.71
C LEU A 462 -0.93 8.29 -15.29
N ILE A 463 -2.10 7.61 -15.18
CA ILE A 463 -2.64 7.18 -13.89
C ILE A 463 -2.11 5.80 -13.54
N VAL A 464 -1.67 5.64 -12.30
CA VAL A 464 -1.16 4.39 -11.74
C VAL A 464 -1.85 4.13 -10.40
N GLY A 465 -2.14 2.87 -10.09
CA GLY A 465 -2.78 2.44 -8.86
C GLY A 465 -1.77 1.85 -7.87
N GLY A 466 -1.97 2.16 -6.59
CA GLY A 466 -1.24 1.57 -5.47
C GLY A 466 -2.11 1.55 -4.23
N SER A 467 -1.89 0.60 -3.34
CA SER A 467 -2.71 0.43 -2.14
C SER A 467 -2.28 1.30 -0.97
N ASP A 468 -0.99 1.54 -0.87
CA ASP A 468 -0.33 2.01 0.34
C ASP A 468 -0.64 1.10 1.56
N TRP A 469 -0.72 -0.22 1.29
CA TRP A 469 -0.88 -1.21 2.36
C TRP A 469 0.33 -1.07 3.29
N ALA A 470 0.13 -0.81 4.57
CA ALA A 470 -0.98 -1.05 5.50
C ALA A 470 -1.94 0.14 5.74
N VAL A 471 -1.78 1.27 5.10
CA VAL A 471 -2.69 2.40 5.31
C VAL A 471 -4.13 2.01 4.92
N THR A 472 -4.28 1.30 3.80
CA THR A 472 -5.55 0.68 3.40
C THR A 472 -5.35 -0.76 2.93
N THR A 473 -6.44 -1.38 2.51
CA THR A 473 -6.42 -2.75 1.99
C THR A 473 -5.60 -2.86 0.72
N MET A 474 -4.89 -3.97 0.56
CA MET A 474 -4.18 -4.33 -0.68
C MET A 474 -5.14 -4.73 -1.82
N ASN A 475 -6.45 -4.92 -1.55
CA ASN A 475 -7.43 -5.39 -2.54
C ASN A 475 -7.68 -4.35 -3.65
N PRO A 476 -7.22 -4.57 -4.91
CA PRO A 476 -7.39 -3.61 -5.99
C PRO A 476 -8.85 -3.38 -6.38
N PHE A 477 -9.73 -4.36 -6.18
CA PHE A 477 -11.15 -4.23 -6.54
C PHE A 477 -11.86 -3.16 -5.71
N ILE A 478 -11.50 -3.01 -4.42
CA ILE A 478 -12.01 -1.93 -3.57
C ILE A 478 -11.57 -0.57 -4.11
N ALA A 479 -10.30 -0.42 -4.46
CA ALA A 479 -9.78 0.82 -5.03
C ALA A 479 -10.42 1.17 -6.40
N ILE A 480 -10.62 0.16 -7.26
CA ILE A 480 -11.27 0.32 -8.55
C ILE A 480 -12.73 0.74 -8.37
N GLU A 481 -13.49 0.05 -7.50
CA GLU A 481 -14.88 0.42 -7.22
C GLU A 481 -14.97 1.84 -6.66
N THR A 482 -14.12 2.18 -5.68
CA THR A 482 -14.07 3.53 -5.10
C THR A 482 -13.78 4.59 -6.15
N ALA A 483 -12.80 4.38 -7.04
CA ALA A 483 -12.50 5.31 -8.13
C ALA A 483 -13.69 5.51 -9.09
N MET A 484 -14.47 4.46 -9.36
CA MET A 484 -15.63 4.52 -10.24
C MET A 484 -16.85 5.17 -9.59
N ARG A 485 -17.05 4.98 -8.28
CA ARG A 485 -18.25 5.45 -7.57
C ARG A 485 -17.99 6.69 -6.73
N ARG A 486 -16.79 6.82 -6.14
CA ARG A 486 -16.45 7.86 -5.16
C ARG A 486 -17.30 7.75 -3.89
N GLU A 487 -17.69 6.54 -3.57
CA GLU A 487 -18.51 6.13 -2.44
C GLU A 487 -17.80 5.02 -1.67
N ASP A 488 -18.18 4.81 -0.42
CA ASP A 488 -17.73 3.66 0.37
C ASP A 488 -18.28 2.34 -0.22
N PRO A 489 -17.43 1.41 -0.68
CA PRO A 489 -17.89 0.14 -1.25
C PRO A 489 -18.70 -0.70 -0.27
N ASP A 490 -18.36 -0.67 1.03
CA ASP A 490 -19.07 -1.40 2.09
C ASP A 490 -20.43 -0.79 2.44
N GLY A 491 -20.70 0.44 1.99
CA GLY A 491 -21.93 1.16 2.26
C GLY A 491 -22.13 1.57 3.72
N ARG A 492 -21.09 1.46 4.54
CA ARG A 492 -21.06 1.89 5.95
C ARG A 492 -21.20 3.41 6.06
N LEU A 493 -20.52 4.13 5.18
CA LEU A 493 -20.53 5.58 5.09
C LEU A 493 -21.42 6.05 3.95
N LYS A 494 -21.98 7.25 4.10
CA LYS A 494 -22.89 7.82 3.09
C LYS A 494 -22.27 9.06 2.46
N GLY A 495 -22.53 9.22 1.19
CA GLY A 495 -22.11 10.38 0.43
C GLY A 495 -21.26 10.00 -0.76
N ILE A 496 -20.92 11.00 -1.55
CA ILE A 496 -20.07 10.87 -2.73
C ILE A 496 -19.01 11.96 -2.64
N LEU A 497 -17.75 11.58 -2.70
CA LEU A 497 -16.66 12.53 -2.71
C LEU A 497 -16.32 12.91 -4.14
N ASN A 498 -16.54 14.19 -4.50
CA ASN A 498 -16.03 14.72 -5.76
C ASN A 498 -16.46 13.89 -7.00
N PRO A 499 -17.78 13.80 -7.31
CA PRO A 499 -18.30 12.86 -8.31
C PRO A 499 -17.80 13.10 -9.74
N ASP A 500 -17.29 14.31 -10.05
CA ASP A 500 -16.73 14.64 -11.36
C ASP A 500 -15.36 13.97 -11.59
N GLU A 501 -14.74 13.44 -10.53
CA GLU A 501 -13.44 12.75 -10.58
C GLU A 501 -13.58 11.23 -10.66
N ARG A 502 -14.75 10.71 -11.04
CA ARG A 502 -14.98 9.28 -11.30
C ARG A 502 -14.18 8.80 -12.49
N MET A 503 -13.65 7.60 -12.39
CA MET A 503 -12.90 6.93 -13.45
C MET A 503 -13.70 5.81 -14.11
N GLY A 504 -13.30 5.41 -15.31
CA GLY A 504 -13.83 4.24 -15.99
C GLY A 504 -13.15 2.95 -15.54
N LEU A 505 -13.84 1.81 -15.70
CA LEU A 505 -13.31 0.49 -15.33
C LEU A 505 -12.01 0.17 -16.07
N THR A 506 -11.98 0.35 -17.40
CA THR A 506 -10.82 0.02 -18.23
C THR A 506 -9.58 0.83 -17.83
N GLU A 507 -9.75 2.12 -17.53
CA GLU A 507 -8.68 3.01 -17.11
C GLU A 507 -8.12 2.58 -15.76
N MET A 508 -8.97 2.19 -14.83
CA MET A 508 -8.54 1.72 -13.52
C MET A 508 -7.87 0.35 -13.59
N LEU A 509 -8.39 -0.58 -14.40
CA LEU A 509 -7.71 -1.86 -14.63
C LEU A 509 -6.32 -1.68 -15.27
N LYS A 510 -6.17 -0.72 -16.20
CA LYS A 510 -4.86 -0.36 -16.75
C LYS A 510 -3.94 0.23 -15.69
N ALA A 511 -4.48 1.03 -14.76
CA ALA A 511 -3.69 1.63 -13.68
C ALA A 511 -3.04 0.57 -12.77
N TYR A 512 -3.71 -0.56 -12.57
CA TYR A 512 -3.21 -1.69 -11.77
C TYR A 512 -2.56 -2.82 -12.60
N THR A 513 -2.41 -2.67 -13.90
CA THR A 513 -1.76 -3.66 -14.77
C THR A 513 -0.64 -3.02 -15.58
N ILE A 514 -0.88 -2.69 -16.85
CA ILE A 514 0.17 -2.23 -17.78
C ILE A 514 0.81 -0.89 -17.35
N ASN A 515 0.04 0.04 -16.76
CA ASN A 515 0.59 1.32 -16.33
C ASN A 515 1.49 1.15 -15.10
N ALA A 516 1.09 0.30 -14.15
CA ALA A 516 1.91 -0.03 -12.98
C ALA A 516 3.17 -0.81 -13.41
N ALA A 517 3.03 -1.79 -14.32
CA ALA A 517 4.16 -2.48 -14.91
C ALA A 517 5.12 -1.49 -15.60
N TYR A 518 4.60 -0.46 -16.30
CA TYR A 518 5.42 0.56 -16.93
C TYR A 518 6.30 1.30 -15.93
N ILE A 519 5.75 1.83 -14.83
CA ILE A 519 6.57 2.57 -13.85
C ILE A 519 7.56 1.67 -13.10
N MET A 520 7.29 0.36 -13.00
CA MET A 520 8.22 -0.61 -12.43
C MET A 520 9.25 -1.13 -13.44
N HIS A 521 9.29 -0.59 -14.67
CA HIS A 521 10.16 -1.07 -15.76
C HIS A 521 9.93 -2.55 -16.12
N GLN A 522 8.69 -3.06 -15.96
CA GLN A 522 8.30 -4.45 -16.21
C GLN A 522 7.34 -4.60 -17.40
N ASP A 523 6.91 -3.51 -18.05
CA ASP A 523 5.93 -3.49 -19.13
C ASP A 523 6.34 -4.30 -20.38
N HIS A 524 7.64 -4.57 -20.52
CA HIS A 524 8.18 -5.43 -21.59
C HIS A 524 8.09 -6.93 -21.28
N ILE A 525 7.86 -7.32 -20.02
CA ILE A 525 7.81 -8.71 -19.57
C ILE A 525 6.46 -9.11 -18.96
N THR A 526 5.63 -8.17 -18.48
CA THR A 526 4.33 -8.44 -17.84
C THR A 526 3.37 -7.27 -17.99
N GLY A 527 2.25 -7.24 -17.27
CA GLY A 527 1.24 -6.16 -17.26
C GLY A 527 0.23 -6.22 -18.42
N SER A 528 0.46 -7.08 -19.43
CA SER A 528 -0.49 -7.41 -20.49
C SER A 528 -0.27 -8.86 -20.96
N LEU A 529 -1.29 -9.49 -21.53
CA LEU A 529 -1.19 -10.86 -22.07
C LEU A 529 -0.81 -10.79 -23.55
N GLU A 530 0.48 -10.82 -23.82
CA GLU A 530 1.06 -10.75 -25.17
C GLU A 530 2.13 -11.83 -25.36
N VAL A 531 2.29 -12.29 -26.60
CA VAL A 531 3.30 -13.31 -26.94
C VAL A 531 4.69 -12.83 -26.56
N GLY A 532 5.43 -13.67 -25.83
CA GLY A 532 6.79 -13.41 -25.34
C GLY A 532 6.85 -12.81 -23.94
N LYS A 533 5.72 -12.40 -23.35
CA LYS A 533 5.65 -11.98 -21.93
C LYS A 533 5.46 -13.19 -21.02
N PHE A 534 5.79 -13.03 -19.75
CA PHE A 534 5.49 -14.02 -18.73
C PHE A 534 3.98 -14.22 -18.57
N ALA A 535 3.59 -15.44 -18.26
CA ALA A 535 2.21 -15.79 -17.92
C ALA A 535 1.92 -15.40 -16.46
N ASP A 536 1.94 -14.09 -16.19
CA ASP A 536 1.51 -13.48 -14.94
C ASP A 536 0.05 -13.06 -15.12
N LEU A 537 -0.89 -13.87 -14.63
CA LEU A 537 -2.31 -13.72 -14.93
C LEU A 537 -3.21 -14.16 -13.77
N ILE A 538 -4.46 -13.72 -13.80
CA ILE A 538 -5.49 -14.08 -12.83
C ILE A 538 -6.76 -14.55 -13.51
N ILE A 539 -7.47 -15.45 -12.82
CA ILE A 539 -8.79 -15.93 -13.20
C ILE A 539 -9.79 -15.44 -12.16
N LEU A 540 -10.88 -14.80 -12.62
CA LEU A 540 -11.90 -14.20 -11.77
C LEU A 540 -13.18 -15.03 -11.76
N ASP A 541 -13.94 -14.93 -10.67
CA ASP A 541 -15.25 -15.59 -10.54
C ASP A 541 -16.35 -14.89 -11.35
N LYS A 542 -16.22 -13.58 -11.62
CA LYS A 542 -17.13 -12.75 -12.43
C LYS A 542 -16.35 -12.02 -13.52
N ASN A 543 -17.02 -11.72 -14.64
CA ASN A 543 -16.47 -10.81 -15.63
C ASN A 543 -16.80 -9.36 -15.20
N LEU A 544 -15.78 -8.56 -14.97
CA LEU A 544 -15.88 -7.18 -14.48
C LEU A 544 -16.69 -6.26 -15.42
N TYR A 545 -16.75 -6.59 -16.71
CA TYR A 545 -17.51 -5.81 -17.71
C TYR A 545 -19.00 -6.20 -17.76
N ASP A 546 -19.40 -7.31 -17.13
CA ASP A 546 -20.77 -7.82 -17.12
C ASP A 546 -21.51 -7.51 -15.81
N ILE A 547 -20.84 -6.87 -14.83
CA ILE A 547 -21.39 -6.52 -13.53
C ILE A 547 -21.51 -4.99 -13.37
N THR A 548 -22.31 -4.56 -12.39
CA THR A 548 -22.43 -3.14 -12.06
C THR A 548 -21.26 -2.66 -11.18
N PRO A 549 -20.92 -1.36 -11.20
CA PRO A 549 -19.79 -0.85 -10.43
C PRO A 549 -19.80 -1.19 -8.93
N ASN A 550 -20.98 -1.30 -8.31
CA ASN A 550 -21.14 -1.65 -6.89
C ASN A 550 -20.99 -3.15 -6.57
N GLU A 551 -20.63 -3.97 -7.53
CA GLU A 551 -20.36 -5.40 -7.35
C GLU A 551 -18.87 -5.72 -7.53
N ILE A 552 -18.04 -4.71 -7.90
CA ILE A 552 -16.63 -4.92 -8.24
C ILE A 552 -15.83 -5.35 -7.02
N SER A 553 -16.03 -4.72 -5.85
CA SER A 553 -15.35 -5.07 -4.60
C SER A 553 -15.65 -6.49 -4.10
N GLU A 554 -16.76 -7.09 -4.55
CA GLU A 554 -17.17 -8.46 -4.22
C GLU A 554 -16.53 -9.52 -5.13
N VAL A 555 -15.83 -9.11 -6.21
CA VAL A 555 -15.20 -10.04 -7.14
C VAL A 555 -14.04 -10.75 -6.45
N ARG A 556 -13.95 -12.07 -6.69
CA ARG A 556 -12.91 -12.91 -6.10
C ARG A 556 -11.95 -13.41 -7.17
N VAL A 557 -10.68 -13.37 -6.83
CA VAL A 557 -9.65 -14.07 -7.59
C VAL A 557 -9.78 -15.56 -7.30
N LEU A 558 -10.00 -16.36 -8.32
CA LEU A 558 -10.06 -17.81 -8.21
C LEU A 558 -8.67 -18.45 -8.28
N GLU A 559 -7.79 -17.87 -9.09
CA GLU A 559 -6.44 -18.37 -9.29
C GLU A 559 -5.51 -17.23 -9.65
N THR A 560 -4.34 -17.20 -9.04
CA THR A 560 -3.22 -16.29 -9.37
C THR A 560 -2.05 -17.10 -9.86
N ILE A 561 -1.51 -16.71 -11.00
CA ILE A 561 -0.46 -17.43 -11.72
C ILE A 561 0.70 -16.47 -11.97
N ILE A 562 1.92 -16.90 -11.65
CA ILE A 562 3.18 -16.19 -11.93
C ILE A 562 4.06 -17.12 -12.78
N GLU A 563 4.50 -16.63 -13.93
CA GLU A 563 5.34 -17.41 -14.86
C GLU A 563 4.76 -18.80 -15.13
N GLY A 564 3.43 -18.85 -15.34
CA GLY A 564 2.73 -20.11 -15.61
C GLY A 564 2.56 -21.03 -14.38
N THR A 565 3.06 -20.65 -13.22
CA THR A 565 2.93 -21.41 -11.96
C THR A 565 1.82 -20.83 -11.09
N THR A 566 0.87 -21.66 -10.66
CA THR A 566 -0.18 -21.26 -9.71
C THR A 566 0.44 -21.01 -8.34
N VAL A 567 0.28 -19.77 -7.82
CA VAL A 567 0.72 -19.35 -6.48
C VAL A 567 -0.44 -19.20 -5.50
N PHE A 568 -1.65 -19.04 -6.02
CA PHE A 568 -2.88 -18.98 -5.21
C PHE A 568 -4.04 -19.62 -5.98
N LYS A 569 -4.87 -20.38 -5.26
CA LYS A 569 -6.10 -20.97 -5.80
C LYS A 569 -7.14 -21.16 -4.72
N ILE A 570 -8.36 -20.72 -4.98
CA ILE A 570 -9.51 -21.04 -4.11
C ILE A 570 -9.90 -22.50 -4.35
N GLU A 571 -10.04 -23.30 -3.27
CA GLU A 571 -10.50 -24.69 -3.30
C GLU A 571 -12.00 -24.80 -3.64
#